data_1b7fc2de8c907de634f5b90c8eb33745
#
_entry.id   1b7fc2de8c907de634f5b90c8eb33745
#
_cell.length_a   1.000
_cell.length_b   1.000
_cell.length_c   1.000
_cell.angle_alpha   90.00
_cell.angle_beta   90.00
_cell.angle_gamma   90.00
#
_symmetry.space_group_name_H-M   'P 1'
#
loop_
_entity.id
_entity.type
_entity.pdbx_description
1 polymer ?
#
loop_
_entity_poly.entity_id
_entity_poly.type
_entity_poly.pdbx_seq_one_letter_code
_entity_poly.pdbx_strand_id
1 'polypeptide(L)'
;MMQWEKLYYVGAKAKQSGVMQGELAAELIHSDRRVNRNRDGKIQYVVLEGEPGHQDSIIRTENAVDTLKNNGIELEKLSYGVANWNRAQAQNRMMQMIGQHSNEIELVLANNDDMALGAIDAYAKLNITESAFPVFLGIDGTDAGLRAVMDAKLAGTVYNDKEGQAAAMAKLAVSLVSGSVPEDMEFENGRYIYLPYYKVTIANAEECLEKPGK
;
A
#
# COMPACT_ATOMS: atom_id res chain seq x y z
N MET A 1 -19.08 -18.23 -15.32
CA MET A 1 -18.47 -17.43 -16.42
C MET A 1 -17.59 -18.37 -17.21
N MET A 2 -17.85 -18.60 -18.51
CA MET A 2 -16.95 -19.41 -19.33
C MET A 2 -15.62 -18.68 -19.45
N GLN A 3 -14.56 -19.28 -18.92
CA GLN A 3 -13.21 -18.71 -19.08
C GLN A 3 -12.79 -18.86 -20.53
N TRP A 4 -12.48 -17.74 -21.16
CA TRP A 4 -11.91 -17.76 -22.50
C TRP A 4 -10.54 -18.46 -22.47
N GLU A 5 -10.34 -19.47 -23.30
CA GLU A 5 -9.12 -20.32 -23.26
C GLU A 5 -7.82 -19.57 -23.57
N LYS A 6 -7.92 -18.41 -24.24
CA LYS A 6 -6.78 -17.55 -24.60
C LYS A 6 -6.57 -16.38 -23.64
N LEU A 7 -7.21 -16.40 -22.46
CA LEU A 7 -7.01 -15.37 -21.45
C LEU A 7 -5.80 -15.71 -20.57
N TYR A 8 -4.87 -14.80 -20.50
CA TYR A 8 -3.74 -14.82 -19.58
C TYR A 8 -3.77 -13.58 -18.67
N TYR A 9 -3.23 -13.72 -17.48
CA TYR A 9 -3.16 -12.64 -16.51
C TYR A 9 -1.72 -12.49 -16.02
N VAL A 10 -1.22 -11.24 -15.99
CA VAL A 10 0.03 -10.87 -15.34
C VAL A 10 -0.29 -9.80 -14.33
N GLY A 11 0.16 -9.95 -13.09
CA GLY A 11 -0.12 -9.00 -12.03
C GLY A 11 0.51 -9.44 -10.71
N ALA A 12 -0.06 -8.99 -9.59
CA ALA A 12 0.39 -9.35 -8.26
C ALA A 12 -0.80 -9.71 -7.37
N LYS A 13 -0.54 -10.41 -6.25
CA LYS A 13 -1.61 -10.86 -5.33
C LYS A 13 -1.90 -9.75 -4.31
N ALA A 14 -3.02 -9.06 -4.43
CA ALA A 14 -3.43 -7.98 -3.53
C ALA A 14 -3.36 -8.37 -2.03
N LYS A 15 -3.66 -9.63 -1.69
CA LYS A 15 -3.52 -10.14 -0.33
C LYS A 15 -2.11 -9.96 0.22
N GLN A 16 -1.08 -10.25 -0.59
CA GLN A 16 0.31 -10.12 -0.17
C GLN A 16 0.63 -8.66 0.19
N SER A 17 0.16 -7.68 -0.60
CA SER A 17 0.43 -6.28 -0.31
C SER A 17 -0.25 -5.79 0.97
N GLY A 18 -1.49 -6.21 1.23
CA GLY A 18 -2.18 -5.89 2.49
C GLY A 18 -1.47 -6.50 3.70
N VAL A 19 -1.07 -7.78 3.62
CA VAL A 19 -0.29 -8.43 4.68
C VAL A 19 1.02 -7.68 4.94
N MET A 20 1.79 -7.35 3.90
CA MET A 20 3.06 -6.63 4.04
C MET A 20 2.88 -5.21 4.60
N GLN A 21 1.82 -4.50 4.25
CA GLN A 21 1.50 -3.20 4.84
C GLN A 21 1.19 -3.34 6.34
N GLY A 22 0.41 -4.37 6.71
CA GLY A 22 0.13 -4.67 8.12
C GLY A 22 1.38 -5.07 8.91
N GLU A 23 2.29 -5.84 8.31
CA GLU A 23 3.59 -6.18 8.92
C GLU A 23 4.47 -4.94 9.13
N LEU A 24 4.59 -4.05 8.12
CA LEU A 24 5.31 -2.78 8.27
C LEU A 24 4.75 -1.94 9.42
N ALA A 25 3.42 -1.84 9.52
CA ALA A 25 2.78 -1.13 10.61
C ALA A 25 3.08 -1.79 11.97
N ALA A 26 3.00 -3.13 12.07
CA ALA A 26 3.27 -3.86 13.30
C ALA A 26 4.73 -3.69 13.76
N GLU A 27 5.68 -3.80 12.83
CA GLU A 27 7.12 -3.59 13.11
C GLU A 27 7.38 -2.18 13.66
N LEU A 28 6.75 -1.15 13.08
CA LEU A 28 6.86 0.24 13.56
C LEU A 28 6.25 0.42 14.96
N ILE A 29 5.04 -0.10 15.18
CA ILE A 29 4.34 0.02 16.47
C ILE A 29 5.12 -0.69 17.59
N HIS A 30 5.69 -1.87 17.31
CA HIS A 30 6.47 -2.61 18.30
C HIS A 30 7.85 -1.96 18.58
N SER A 31 8.46 -1.33 17.57
CA SER A 31 9.79 -0.71 17.71
C SER A 31 9.74 0.71 18.29
N ASP A 32 8.64 1.44 18.06
CA ASP A 32 8.51 2.82 18.52
C ASP A 32 7.21 3.05 19.31
N ARG A 33 7.36 3.09 20.65
CA ARG A 33 6.22 3.36 21.55
C ARG A 33 5.57 4.73 21.36
N ARG A 34 6.19 5.65 20.61
CA ARG A 34 5.64 6.98 20.33
C ARG A 34 4.51 6.92 19.31
N VAL A 35 4.33 5.79 18.60
CA VAL A 35 3.18 5.58 17.72
C VAL A 35 1.88 5.63 18.52
N ASN A 36 1.81 4.94 19.66
CA ASN A 36 0.69 5.07 20.61
C ASN A 36 0.91 6.34 21.47
N ARG A 37 0.48 7.48 20.94
CA ARG A 37 0.75 8.81 21.52
C ARG A 37 0.00 9.06 22.81
N ASN A 38 -1.24 8.60 22.90
CA ASN A 38 -2.11 8.75 24.05
C ASN A 38 -1.84 7.70 25.15
N ARG A 39 -1.08 6.63 24.83
CA ARG A 39 -0.66 5.54 25.72
C ARG A 39 -1.82 4.74 26.33
N ASP A 40 -2.94 4.63 25.61
CA ASP A 40 -4.11 3.88 26.06
C ASP A 40 -4.03 2.38 25.77
N GLY A 41 -2.97 1.94 25.07
CA GLY A 41 -2.73 0.55 24.67
C GLY A 41 -3.37 0.15 23.36
N LYS A 42 -4.06 1.07 22.68
CA LYS A 42 -4.64 0.86 21.36
C LYS A 42 -3.97 1.75 20.33
N ILE A 43 -4.14 1.43 19.06
CA ILE A 43 -3.73 2.30 17.95
C ILE A 43 -4.98 2.83 17.25
N GLN A 44 -5.17 4.14 17.32
CA GLN A 44 -6.25 4.84 16.64
C GLN A 44 -5.89 5.02 15.18
N TYR A 45 -6.64 4.37 14.29
CA TYR A 45 -6.32 4.37 12.87
C TYR A 45 -7.46 4.82 11.98
N VAL A 46 -7.08 5.31 10.81
CA VAL A 46 -7.98 5.61 9.70
C VAL A 46 -7.54 4.86 8.45
N VAL A 47 -8.48 4.61 7.54
CA VAL A 47 -8.22 3.96 6.25
C VAL A 47 -8.62 4.89 5.12
N LEU A 48 -7.74 5.01 4.12
CA LEU A 48 -8.04 5.60 2.82
C LEU A 48 -8.15 4.48 1.79
N GLU A 49 -9.38 4.23 1.36
CA GLU A 49 -9.69 3.15 0.43
C GLU A 49 -9.71 3.62 -1.02
N GLY A 50 -9.37 2.70 -1.92
CA GLY A 50 -9.50 2.87 -3.34
C GLY A 50 -10.95 2.98 -3.80
N GLU A 51 -11.24 2.47 -4.98
CA GLU A 51 -12.56 2.52 -5.59
C GLU A 51 -13.52 1.52 -4.92
N PRO A 52 -14.78 1.91 -4.65
CA PRO A 52 -15.78 1.02 -4.06
C PRO A 52 -16.02 -0.22 -4.94
N GLY A 53 -15.99 -1.40 -4.33
CA GLY A 53 -16.18 -2.67 -5.02
C GLY A 53 -14.96 -3.16 -5.80
N HIS A 54 -13.87 -2.41 -5.85
CA HIS A 54 -12.62 -2.87 -6.40
C HIS A 54 -12.01 -3.93 -5.48
N GLN A 55 -11.68 -5.09 -6.05
CA GLN A 55 -11.19 -6.24 -5.29
C GLN A 55 -9.95 -5.90 -4.45
N ASP A 56 -8.98 -5.19 -5.03
CA ASP A 56 -7.74 -4.86 -4.32
C ASP A 56 -7.99 -3.90 -3.15
N SER A 57 -8.94 -2.97 -3.26
CA SER A 57 -9.28 -2.05 -2.17
C SER A 57 -9.72 -2.82 -0.93
N ILE A 58 -10.66 -3.75 -1.12
CA ILE A 58 -11.19 -4.58 -0.04
C ILE A 58 -10.10 -5.49 0.54
N ILE A 59 -9.41 -6.24 -0.33
CA ILE A 59 -8.41 -7.22 0.10
C ILE A 59 -7.22 -6.56 0.81
N ARG A 60 -6.72 -5.42 0.31
CA ARG A 60 -5.61 -4.69 0.94
C ARG A 60 -6.00 -4.23 2.34
N THR A 61 -7.17 -3.59 2.48
CA THR A 61 -7.67 -3.11 3.77
C THR A 61 -7.85 -4.23 4.78
N GLU A 62 -8.59 -5.28 4.42
CA GLU A 62 -8.86 -6.40 5.31
C GLU A 62 -7.58 -7.08 5.79
N ASN A 63 -6.67 -7.40 4.85
CA ASN A 63 -5.45 -8.10 5.22
C ASN A 63 -4.46 -7.23 6.01
N ALA A 64 -4.39 -5.92 5.80
CA ALA A 64 -3.57 -5.04 6.61
C ALA A 64 -4.08 -4.99 8.07
N VAL A 65 -5.38 -4.80 8.25
CA VAL A 65 -6.00 -4.75 9.58
C VAL A 65 -5.91 -6.10 10.29
N ASP A 66 -6.18 -7.20 9.60
CA ASP A 66 -6.10 -8.54 10.18
C ASP A 66 -4.65 -8.90 10.56
N THR A 67 -3.68 -8.49 9.76
CA THR A 67 -2.26 -8.70 10.09
C THR A 67 -1.86 -7.95 11.36
N LEU A 68 -2.30 -6.71 11.54
CA LEU A 68 -2.06 -5.95 12.76
C LEU A 68 -2.66 -6.66 14.00
N LYS A 69 -3.93 -7.11 13.91
CA LYS A 69 -4.57 -7.85 14.99
C LYS A 69 -3.86 -9.15 15.32
N ASN A 70 -3.44 -9.90 14.29
CA ASN A 70 -2.71 -11.15 14.45
C ASN A 70 -1.32 -10.96 15.09
N ASN A 71 -0.74 -9.75 14.97
CA ASN A 71 0.47 -9.35 15.68
C ASN A 71 0.20 -8.83 17.12
N GLY A 72 -1.01 -8.99 17.63
CA GLY A 72 -1.37 -8.62 19.00
C GLY A 72 -1.59 -7.13 19.23
N ILE A 73 -1.80 -6.36 18.17
CA ILE A 73 -2.04 -4.92 18.27
C ILE A 73 -3.54 -4.67 18.43
N GLU A 74 -3.92 -4.03 19.52
CA GLU A 74 -5.28 -3.55 19.71
C GLU A 74 -5.52 -2.31 18.82
N LEU A 75 -6.59 -2.35 18.06
CA LEU A 75 -6.92 -1.33 17.06
C LEU A 75 -8.25 -0.66 17.37
N GLU A 76 -8.28 0.65 17.24
CA GLU A 76 -9.50 1.45 17.26
C GLU A 76 -9.67 2.20 15.93
N LYS A 77 -10.65 1.77 15.13
CA LYS A 77 -10.94 2.42 13.86
C LYS A 77 -11.72 3.71 14.08
N LEU A 78 -11.10 4.86 13.88
CA LEU A 78 -11.75 6.16 13.99
C LEU A 78 -12.62 6.46 12.78
N SER A 79 -12.10 6.23 11.58
CA SER A 79 -12.80 6.54 10.33
C SER A 79 -12.27 5.74 9.16
N TYR A 80 -13.01 5.76 8.06
CA TYR A 80 -12.51 5.37 6.75
C TYR A 80 -13.06 6.30 5.67
N GLY A 81 -12.36 6.41 4.54
CA GLY A 81 -12.82 7.24 3.44
C GLY A 81 -12.40 6.67 2.09
N VAL A 82 -13.39 6.62 1.19
CA VAL A 82 -13.13 6.27 -0.21
C VAL A 82 -12.49 7.49 -0.90
N ALA A 83 -11.33 7.26 -1.52
CA ALA A 83 -10.56 8.28 -2.22
C ALA A 83 -10.20 7.88 -3.67
N ASN A 84 -10.75 6.77 -4.18
CA ASN A 84 -10.70 6.34 -5.58
C ASN A 84 -9.27 6.36 -6.18
N TRP A 85 -8.27 5.90 -5.42
CA TRP A 85 -6.86 5.87 -5.81
C TRP A 85 -6.25 7.24 -6.08
N ASN A 86 -6.95 8.34 -5.71
CA ASN A 86 -6.63 9.68 -6.11
C ASN A 86 -6.12 10.56 -4.96
N ARG A 87 -4.94 11.17 -5.14
CA ARG A 87 -4.26 12.01 -4.15
C ARG A 87 -5.11 13.19 -3.66
N ALA A 88 -5.75 13.92 -4.57
CA ALA A 88 -6.55 15.09 -4.21
C ALA A 88 -7.83 14.71 -3.44
N GLN A 89 -8.46 13.58 -3.81
CA GLN A 89 -9.61 13.07 -3.06
C GLN A 89 -9.19 12.59 -1.67
N ALA A 90 -8.05 11.90 -1.56
CA ALA A 90 -7.50 11.49 -0.28
C ALA A 90 -7.16 12.69 0.61
N GLN A 91 -6.57 13.76 0.07
CA GLN A 91 -6.34 15.01 0.81
C GLN A 91 -7.66 15.56 1.39
N ASN A 92 -8.71 15.64 0.58
CA ASN A 92 -10.00 16.15 1.03
C ASN A 92 -10.63 15.26 2.10
N ARG A 93 -10.57 13.93 1.94
CA ARG A 93 -11.06 12.97 2.94
C ARG A 93 -10.28 13.07 4.25
N MET A 94 -8.95 13.16 4.15
CA MET A 94 -8.10 13.28 5.34
C MET A 94 -8.34 14.58 6.10
N MET A 95 -8.55 15.71 5.41
CA MET A 95 -8.93 16.98 6.06
C MET A 95 -10.24 16.86 6.86
N GLN A 96 -11.23 16.12 6.34
CA GLN A 96 -12.48 15.84 7.07
C GLN A 96 -12.21 14.98 8.31
N MET A 97 -11.40 13.93 8.19
CA MET A 97 -11.04 13.04 9.32
C MET A 97 -10.27 13.82 10.40
N ILE A 98 -9.32 14.66 10.02
CA ILE A 98 -8.57 15.53 10.95
C ILE A 98 -9.56 16.47 11.69
N GLY A 99 -10.52 17.03 10.98
CA GLY A 99 -11.54 17.91 11.59
C GLY A 99 -12.45 17.17 12.59
N GLN A 100 -12.64 15.86 12.43
CA GLN A 100 -13.46 15.03 13.33
C GLN A 100 -12.68 14.48 14.52
N HIS A 101 -11.43 14.07 14.30
CA HIS A 101 -10.63 13.31 15.26
C HIS A 101 -9.37 14.05 15.75
N SER A 102 -9.10 15.25 15.18
CA SER A 102 -7.96 16.08 15.61
C SER A 102 -6.65 15.30 15.71
N ASN A 103 -6.06 15.26 16.91
CA ASN A 103 -4.77 14.60 17.17
C ASN A 103 -4.89 13.13 17.60
N GLU A 104 -6.08 12.54 17.51
CA GLU A 104 -6.28 11.14 17.91
C GLU A 104 -5.74 10.14 16.89
N ILE A 105 -5.63 10.55 15.60
CA ILE A 105 -5.17 9.66 14.53
C ILE A 105 -3.70 9.34 14.71
N GLU A 106 -3.36 8.07 14.90
CA GLU A 106 -2.00 7.59 15.13
C GLU A 106 -1.43 6.82 13.94
N LEU A 107 -2.33 6.19 13.13
CA LEU A 107 -1.95 5.42 11.95
C LEU A 107 -2.90 5.70 10.79
N VAL A 108 -2.34 5.90 9.61
CA VAL A 108 -3.07 6.02 8.33
C VAL A 108 -2.65 4.88 7.42
N LEU A 109 -3.59 3.98 7.15
CA LEU A 109 -3.44 2.92 6.16
C LEU A 109 -4.07 3.39 4.84
N ALA A 110 -3.27 3.64 3.82
CA ALA A 110 -3.76 3.98 2.49
C ALA A 110 -3.58 2.81 1.53
N ASN A 111 -4.60 2.52 0.73
CA ASN A 111 -4.53 1.42 -0.22
C ASN A 111 -3.54 1.65 -1.37
N ASN A 112 -3.05 2.90 -1.57
CA ASN A 112 -1.92 3.19 -2.45
C ASN A 112 -1.11 4.42 -1.99
N ASP A 113 0.04 4.64 -2.62
CA ASP A 113 0.95 5.74 -2.29
C ASP A 113 0.34 7.11 -2.57
N ASP A 114 -0.38 7.27 -3.68
CA ASP A 114 -1.01 8.55 -4.02
C ASP A 114 -1.99 9.01 -2.95
N MET A 115 -2.76 8.09 -2.39
CA MET A 115 -3.67 8.41 -1.29
C MET A 115 -2.92 8.67 0.02
N ALA A 116 -1.82 7.95 0.29
CA ALA A 116 -0.96 8.23 1.44
C ALA A 116 -0.35 9.62 1.36
N LEU A 117 0.17 10.00 0.18
CA LEU A 117 0.70 11.34 -0.09
C LEU A 117 -0.39 12.42 0.04
N GLY A 118 -1.62 12.12 -0.41
CA GLY A 118 -2.76 13.00 -0.21
C GLY A 118 -3.08 13.23 1.27
N ALA A 119 -2.95 12.20 2.10
CA ALA A 119 -3.11 12.34 3.54
C ALA A 119 -2.02 13.25 4.15
N ILE A 120 -0.76 13.09 3.75
CA ILE A 120 0.34 13.95 4.18
C ILE A 120 0.10 15.39 3.74
N ASP A 121 -0.35 15.62 2.49
CA ASP A 121 -0.70 16.95 1.98
C ASP A 121 -1.81 17.61 2.80
N ALA A 122 -2.76 16.85 3.37
CA ALA A 122 -3.81 17.38 4.22
C ALA A 122 -3.26 17.97 5.51
N TYR A 123 -2.34 17.28 6.18
CA TYR A 123 -1.66 17.78 7.37
C TYR A 123 -0.84 19.03 7.08
N ALA A 124 -0.08 19.04 5.98
CA ALA A 124 0.69 20.20 5.55
C ALA A 124 -0.22 21.42 5.25
N LYS A 125 -1.34 21.19 4.55
CA LYS A 125 -2.31 22.25 4.21
C LYS A 125 -2.99 22.88 5.43
N LEU A 126 -3.16 22.09 6.50
CA LEU A 126 -3.71 22.57 7.76
C LEU A 126 -2.64 23.17 8.68
N ASN A 127 -1.39 23.30 8.22
CA ASN A 127 -0.24 23.79 8.98
C ASN A 127 -0.02 23.02 10.30
N ILE A 128 -0.35 21.73 10.31
CA ILE A 128 -0.03 20.86 11.44
C ILE A 128 1.46 20.55 11.39
N THR A 129 2.13 20.63 12.54
CA THR A 129 3.57 20.36 12.63
C THR A 129 3.87 18.87 12.41
N GLU A 130 4.99 18.55 11.77
CA GLU A 130 5.37 17.16 11.48
C GLU A 130 5.48 16.28 12.73
N SER A 131 5.82 16.88 13.89
CA SER A 131 5.85 16.15 15.18
C SER A 131 4.48 15.63 15.63
N ALA A 132 3.40 16.15 15.06
CA ALA A 132 2.02 15.70 15.31
C ALA A 132 1.47 14.79 14.20
N PHE A 133 2.27 14.45 13.19
CA PHE A 133 1.84 13.55 12.12
C PHE A 133 1.67 12.12 12.65
N PRO A 134 0.63 11.41 12.19
CA PRO A 134 0.53 9.97 12.39
C PRO A 134 1.56 9.23 11.55
N VAL A 135 1.66 7.93 11.76
CA VAL A 135 2.37 7.04 10.84
C VAL A 135 1.55 6.88 9.56
N PHE A 136 2.15 7.14 8.40
CA PHE A 136 1.53 6.93 7.10
C PHE A 136 2.16 5.73 6.40
N LEU A 137 1.34 4.84 5.86
CA LEU A 137 1.77 3.70 5.06
C LEU A 137 1.01 3.65 3.74
N GLY A 138 1.74 3.39 2.65
CA GLY A 138 1.22 3.24 1.29
C GLY A 138 1.35 1.83 0.75
N ILE A 139 0.99 1.67 -0.51
CA ILE A 139 1.22 0.50 -1.36
C ILE A 139 1.46 1.03 -2.77
N ASP A 140 2.23 0.39 -3.56
CA ASP A 140 2.63 0.47 -4.95
C ASP A 140 4.13 0.73 -5.13
N GLY A 141 4.78 1.48 -4.24
CA GLY A 141 6.19 1.85 -4.42
C GLY A 141 6.37 2.79 -5.63
N THR A 142 5.47 3.76 -5.78
CA THR A 142 5.61 4.77 -6.82
C THR A 142 6.86 5.63 -6.59
N ASP A 143 7.41 6.23 -7.63
CA ASP A 143 8.59 7.09 -7.48
C ASP A 143 8.35 8.22 -6.47
N ALA A 144 7.14 8.78 -6.43
CA ALA A 144 6.75 9.78 -5.44
C ALA A 144 6.65 9.20 -4.03
N GLY A 145 6.11 7.98 -3.89
CA GLY A 145 6.04 7.23 -2.64
C GLY A 145 7.43 6.90 -2.10
N LEU A 146 8.33 6.37 -2.95
CA LEU A 146 9.71 6.05 -2.59
C LEU A 146 10.47 7.29 -2.11
N ARG A 147 10.34 8.42 -2.81
CA ARG A 147 10.94 9.70 -2.37
C ARG A 147 10.38 10.16 -1.02
N ALA A 148 9.07 10.01 -0.79
CA ALA A 148 8.47 10.36 0.48
C ALA A 148 8.94 9.44 1.63
N VAL A 149 9.27 8.17 1.34
CA VAL A 149 9.90 7.27 2.31
C VAL A 149 11.33 7.73 2.61
N MET A 150 12.12 8.11 1.60
CA MET A 150 13.49 8.65 1.77
C MET A 150 13.48 9.96 2.59
N ASP A 151 12.46 10.80 2.39
CA ASP A 151 12.23 12.04 3.15
C ASP A 151 11.65 11.81 4.56
N ALA A 152 11.44 10.56 4.98
CA ALA A 152 10.79 10.17 6.23
C ALA A 152 9.36 10.74 6.45
N LYS A 153 8.67 11.14 5.37
CA LYS A 153 7.27 11.60 5.38
C LYS A 153 6.29 10.44 5.30
N LEU A 154 6.63 9.41 4.54
CA LEU A 154 5.94 8.14 4.47
C LEU A 154 6.80 7.11 5.23
N ALA A 155 6.23 6.41 6.20
CA ALA A 155 7.00 5.50 7.04
C ALA A 155 7.42 4.22 6.29
N GLY A 156 6.67 3.85 5.27
CA GLY A 156 6.97 2.75 4.37
C GLY A 156 5.89 2.56 3.31
N THR A 157 6.23 1.78 2.31
CA THR A 157 5.31 1.35 1.26
C THR A 157 5.56 -0.11 0.89
N VAL A 158 4.66 -0.69 0.12
CA VAL A 158 4.80 -2.04 -0.43
C VAL A 158 4.98 -1.93 -1.93
N TYR A 159 6.19 -2.21 -2.41
CA TYR A 159 6.54 -2.08 -3.83
C TYR A 159 5.83 -3.13 -4.66
N ASN A 160 5.12 -2.68 -5.68
CA ASN A 160 4.48 -3.48 -6.72
C ASN A 160 5.41 -3.49 -7.94
N ASP A 161 5.99 -4.63 -8.28
CA ASP A 161 6.99 -4.73 -9.34
C ASP A 161 6.41 -4.44 -10.73
N LYS A 162 6.24 -3.15 -11.01
CA LYS A 162 5.67 -2.63 -12.28
C LYS A 162 6.55 -2.98 -13.49
N GLU A 163 7.85 -2.95 -13.33
CA GLU A 163 8.82 -3.27 -14.39
C GLU A 163 8.81 -4.76 -14.70
N GLY A 164 8.82 -5.60 -13.67
CA GLY A 164 8.72 -7.05 -13.83
C GLY A 164 7.39 -7.46 -14.48
N GLN A 165 6.28 -6.83 -14.08
CA GLN A 165 4.98 -7.05 -14.72
C GLN A 165 5.00 -6.63 -16.19
N ALA A 166 5.54 -5.46 -16.52
CA ALA A 166 5.65 -4.98 -17.91
C ALA A 166 6.53 -5.92 -18.75
N ALA A 167 7.67 -6.36 -18.22
CA ALA A 167 8.56 -7.30 -18.88
C ALA A 167 7.88 -8.66 -19.12
N ALA A 168 7.19 -9.20 -18.11
CA ALA A 168 6.45 -10.44 -18.21
C ALA A 168 5.31 -10.35 -19.24
N MET A 169 4.56 -9.24 -19.26
CA MET A 169 3.51 -9.00 -20.27
C MET A 169 4.09 -8.96 -21.68
N ALA A 170 5.18 -8.21 -21.88
CA ALA A 170 5.83 -8.10 -23.20
C ALA A 170 6.33 -9.47 -23.67
N LYS A 171 7.00 -10.23 -22.81
CA LYS A 171 7.51 -11.56 -23.10
C LYS A 171 6.37 -12.53 -23.45
N LEU A 172 5.29 -12.52 -22.66
CA LEU A 172 4.11 -13.32 -22.90
C LEU A 172 3.44 -12.96 -24.25
N ALA A 173 3.29 -11.68 -24.56
CA ALA A 173 2.68 -11.24 -25.82
C ALA A 173 3.47 -11.73 -27.05
N VAL A 174 4.81 -11.60 -27.03
CA VAL A 174 5.68 -12.12 -28.08
C VAL A 174 5.53 -13.63 -28.24
N SER A 175 5.50 -14.35 -27.13
CA SER A 175 5.37 -15.81 -27.11
C SER A 175 4.04 -16.29 -27.69
N LEU A 176 2.95 -15.63 -27.36
CA LEU A 176 1.63 -15.97 -27.89
C LEU A 176 1.54 -15.74 -29.40
N VAL A 177 2.21 -14.70 -29.92
CA VAL A 177 2.27 -14.43 -31.37
C VAL A 177 3.14 -15.46 -32.10
N SER A 178 4.26 -15.87 -31.51
CA SER A 178 5.17 -16.86 -32.09
C SER A 178 4.67 -18.30 -31.97
N GLY A 179 3.61 -18.54 -31.19
CA GLY A 179 3.06 -19.89 -30.96
C GLY A 179 3.88 -20.75 -30.01
N SER A 180 4.84 -20.16 -29.29
CA SER A 180 5.69 -20.86 -28.31
C SER A 180 5.68 -20.12 -26.98
N VAL A 181 5.24 -20.79 -25.91
CA VAL A 181 5.35 -20.27 -24.55
C VAL A 181 6.77 -20.52 -24.05
N PRO A 182 7.49 -19.52 -23.50
CA PRO A 182 8.84 -19.71 -22.98
C PRO A 182 8.83 -20.70 -21.81
N GLU A 183 9.80 -21.61 -21.79
CA GLU A 183 9.96 -22.62 -20.74
C GLU A 183 10.27 -21.99 -19.36
N ASP A 184 10.80 -20.78 -19.34
CA ASP A 184 11.18 -20.01 -18.14
C ASP A 184 10.04 -19.12 -17.61
N MET A 185 8.81 -19.25 -18.12
CA MET A 185 7.62 -18.56 -17.57
C MET A 185 6.83 -19.52 -16.68
N GLU A 186 6.79 -19.21 -15.40
CA GLU A 186 6.00 -19.97 -14.43
C GLU A 186 4.55 -19.49 -14.41
N PHE A 187 3.62 -20.39 -14.68
CA PHE A 187 2.20 -20.11 -14.66
C PHE A 187 1.51 -20.79 -13.48
N GLU A 188 0.84 -20.02 -12.64
CA GLU A 188 -0.14 -20.57 -11.71
C GLU A 188 -1.41 -20.92 -12.47
N ASN A 189 -1.89 -22.17 -12.32
CA ASN A 189 -3.06 -22.73 -13.05
C ASN A 189 -2.97 -22.57 -14.59
N GLY A 190 -1.78 -22.55 -15.16
CA GLY A 190 -1.53 -22.48 -16.59
C GLY A 190 -1.87 -21.14 -17.26
N ARG A 191 -2.20 -20.08 -16.50
CA ARG A 191 -2.68 -18.80 -17.07
C ARG A 191 -2.24 -17.56 -16.31
N TYR A 192 -1.84 -17.68 -15.04
CA TYR A 192 -1.60 -16.55 -14.19
C TYR A 192 -0.10 -16.44 -13.91
N ILE A 193 0.46 -15.26 -14.13
CA ILE A 193 1.81 -14.91 -13.74
C ILE A 193 1.69 -13.85 -12.63
N TYR A 194 2.16 -14.20 -11.43
CA TYR A 194 2.14 -13.29 -10.29
C TYR A 194 3.55 -12.86 -9.93
N LEU A 195 3.79 -11.55 -9.97
CA LEU A 195 5.01 -10.95 -9.47
C LEU A 195 4.88 -10.72 -7.96
N PRO A 196 5.98 -10.87 -7.20
CA PRO A 196 5.96 -10.63 -5.76
C PRO A 196 5.87 -9.13 -5.44
N TYR A 197 5.35 -8.84 -4.25
CA TYR A 197 5.49 -7.54 -3.61
C TYR A 197 6.72 -7.53 -2.71
N TYR A 198 7.23 -6.33 -2.38
CA TYR A 198 8.36 -6.13 -1.48
C TYR A 198 8.07 -5.02 -0.48
N LYS A 199 8.44 -5.22 0.79
CA LYS A 199 8.39 -4.15 1.80
C LYS A 199 9.46 -3.12 1.55
N VAL A 200 9.09 -1.85 1.60
CA VAL A 200 10.01 -0.73 1.44
C VAL A 200 9.96 0.18 2.66
N THR A 201 11.13 0.44 3.19
CA THR A 201 11.40 1.37 4.27
C THR A 201 12.54 2.31 3.86
N ILE A 202 12.92 3.24 4.71
CA ILE A 202 14.05 4.13 4.46
C ILE A 202 15.37 3.37 4.18
N ALA A 203 15.47 2.11 4.63
CA ALA A 203 16.68 1.30 4.46
C ALA A 203 16.91 0.83 3.01
N ASN A 204 15.87 0.73 2.19
CA ASN A 204 15.95 0.19 0.83
C ASN A 204 15.18 1.01 -0.22
N ALA A 205 14.61 2.15 0.14
CA ALA A 205 13.83 2.97 -0.78
C ALA A 205 14.66 3.52 -1.95
N GLU A 206 15.91 3.90 -1.70
CA GLU A 206 16.83 4.39 -2.73
C GLU A 206 17.15 3.29 -3.75
N GLU A 207 17.41 2.06 -3.29
CA GLU A 207 17.66 0.92 -4.18
C GLU A 207 16.46 0.61 -5.06
N CYS A 208 15.24 0.65 -4.49
CA CYS A 208 14.00 0.45 -5.25
C CYS A 208 13.77 1.53 -6.31
N LEU A 209 14.22 2.77 -6.05
CA LEU A 209 14.10 3.88 -7.00
C LEU A 209 15.13 3.78 -8.14
N GLU A 210 16.37 3.38 -7.83
CA GLU A 210 17.47 3.32 -8.83
C GLU A 210 17.45 2.04 -9.66
N LYS A 211 16.98 0.93 -9.09
CA LYS A 211 16.97 -0.40 -9.71
C LYS A 211 15.60 -1.05 -9.56
N PRO A 212 14.59 -0.50 -10.21
CA PRO A 212 13.25 -1.05 -10.13
C PRO A 212 13.23 -2.50 -10.65
N GLY A 213 12.58 -3.40 -9.92
CA GLY A 213 12.39 -4.80 -10.32
C GLY A 213 13.52 -5.77 -9.90
N LYS A 214 14.32 -5.43 -8.89
CA LYS A 214 15.29 -6.36 -8.27
C LYS A 214 14.86 -6.82 -6.90
#